data_372e65074ec2f06b090deea77ef697f9
#
_entry.id   372e65074ec2f06b090deea77ef697f9
#
_cell.length_a   1.000
_cell.length_b   1.000
_cell.length_c   1.000
_cell.angle_alpha   90.00
_cell.angle_beta   90.00
_cell.angle_gamma   90.00
#
_symmetry.space_group_name_H-M   'P 1'
#
loop_
_entity.id
_entity.type
_entity.pdbx_description
1 polymer ?
#
loop_
_entity_poly.entity_id
_entity_poly.type
_entity_poly.pdbx_seq_one_letter_code
_entity_poly.pdbx_strand_id
1 'polypeptide(L)'
;MNQNSPKREKKIAFSNSDYLDYAGFRRRTPKKRLTAGTVVRRILLVLLSLLLFTIISVYTLVFTVAHGPSETVRDLLVQAANQASATKWVPYLFLDKETVKGILSQSEVVSKEVISLLDYADKGDDIVSDEQTDEWDGTQDGLRFLTVKGSTYTAYMMIIKDPSRVFVGTSSDFKSGKEGINIFDATKKYGAVAAINAGEFSDPGGVGTGDNPIGLTYSQGACVWDDGQKRTFIGIDKNHRLVVTEPMTKARADELGIRDAVSFQRGNVLITNDGDNITLHRADGNTGTAQRTAIGQRADGAIILLVTDGRTASSIGATHNDVIDVMVEYGAVTAGMLDGGSSAMMYYENYFDKYGYDTDKLDKYQKRGLVNKYKAFTTPRKMPTFFMVAPVSDGEEG
;
A
#
# COMPACT_ATOMS: atom_id res chain seq x y z
N MET A 1 -42.71 104.81 -21.03
CA MET A 1 -41.49 104.18 -21.57
C MET A 1 -41.37 102.76 -20.94
N ASN A 2 -41.43 101.84 -21.82
CA ASN A 2 -41.42 100.38 -21.56
C ASN A 2 -40.13 99.86 -20.91
N GLN A 3 -40.24 98.93 -19.99
CA GLN A 3 -39.26 97.87 -19.84
C GLN A 3 -39.88 96.60 -19.34
N ASN A 4 -40.07 95.65 -20.25
CA ASN A 4 -40.40 94.28 -20.01
C ASN A 4 -39.15 93.54 -19.54
N SER A 5 -39.19 92.88 -18.41
CA SER A 5 -38.22 91.81 -18.00
C SER A 5 -38.83 90.42 -18.19
N PRO A 6 -38.14 89.50 -18.81
CA PRO A 6 -38.69 88.11 -18.99
C PRO A 6 -38.58 87.32 -17.71
N LYS A 7 -39.65 86.66 -17.34
CA LYS A 7 -39.73 85.69 -16.27
C LYS A 7 -38.86 84.45 -16.59
N ARG A 8 -37.91 84.11 -15.70
CA ARG A 8 -37.21 82.83 -15.72
C ARG A 8 -38.15 81.67 -15.40
N GLU A 9 -38.42 80.80 -16.35
CA GLU A 9 -39.04 79.50 -16.12
C GLU A 9 -38.08 78.61 -15.33
N LYS A 10 -38.48 78.13 -14.14
CA LYS A 10 -37.82 77.11 -13.42
C LYS A 10 -38.06 75.75 -14.10
N LYS A 11 -37.06 75.17 -14.76
CA LYS A 11 -37.11 73.78 -15.19
C LYS A 11 -37.10 72.91 -13.95
N ILE A 12 -38.22 72.24 -13.70
CA ILE A 12 -38.35 71.20 -12.70
C ILE A 12 -37.66 69.96 -13.30
N ALA A 13 -36.53 69.60 -12.71
CA ALA A 13 -35.83 68.36 -13.06
C ALA A 13 -36.59 67.18 -12.42
N PHE A 14 -37.32 66.44 -13.21
CA PHE A 14 -37.92 65.20 -12.77
C PHE A 14 -36.81 64.14 -12.60
N SER A 15 -36.72 63.58 -11.41
CA SER A 15 -35.89 62.42 -11.11
C SER A 15 -36.35 61.21 -11.96
N ASN A 16 -35.39 60.47 -12.50
CA ASN A 16 -35.61 59.33 -13.40
C ASN A 16 -36.32 58.11 -12.74
N SER A 17 -36.94 58.32 -11.56
CA SER A 17 -37.63 57.28 -10.80
C SER A 17 -39.14 57.15 -10.99
N ASP A 18 -39.79 58.15 -11.66
CA ASP A 18 -41.25 58.24 -11.62
C ASP A 18 -41.94 58.21 -13.00
N TYR A 19 -41.32 57.57 -14.00
CA TYR A 19 -42.04 57.30 -15.27
C TYR A 19 -42.96 56.08 -15.11
N LEU A 20 -44.22 56.37 -14.78
CA LEU A 20 -45.35 55.46 -15.08
C LEU A 20 -45.78 55.71 -16.51
N ASP A 21 -45.80 54.66 -17.38
CA ASP A 21 -46.46 54.81 -18.67
C ASP A 21 -48.01 54.84 -18.49
N TYR A 22 -48.73 55.27 -19.51
CA TYR A 22 -50.18 55.46 -19.47
C TYR A 22 -51.01 54.19 -19.12
N ALA A 23 -50.37 53.04 -19.01
CA ALA A 23 -51.00 51.76 -18.67
C ALA A 23 -50.72 51.31 -17.23
N GLY A 24 -49.99 52.08 -16.39
CA GLY A 24 -49.73 51.76 -15.01
C GLY A 24 -48.69 50.65 -14.78
N PHE A 25 -47.96 50.24 -15.81
CA PHE A 25 -46.94 49.20 -15.68
C PHE A 25 -45.56 49.79 -15.38
N ARG A 26 -44.97 49.41 -14.26
CA ARG A 26 -43.53 49.74 -13.97
C ARG A 26 -42.64 49.12 -15.05
N ARG A 27 -41.96 49.93 -15.84
CA ARG A 27 -40.86 49.43 -16.70
C ARG A 27 -39.81 48.76 -15.87
N ARG A 28 -39.62 47.44 -16.06
CA ARG A 28 -38.52 46.72 -15.48
C ARG A 28 -37.21 47.33 -16.03
N THR A 29 -36.39 47.93 -15.15
CA THR A 29 -35.05 48.35 -15.53
C THR A 29 -34.30 47.17 -16.11
N PRO A 30 -33.62 47.30 -17.26
CA PRO A 30 -32.88 46.18 -17.83
C PRO A 30 -31.78 45.73 -16.83
N LYS A 31 -31.82 44.47 -16.43
CA LYS A 31 -30.79 43.90 -15.59
C LYS A 31 -29.46 44.08 -16.31
N LYS A 32 -28.49 44.80 -15.68
CA LYS A 32 -27.14 44.94 -16.21
C LYS A 32 -26.56 43.55 -16.49
N ARG A 33 -26.24 43.26 -17.74
CA ARG A 33 -25.55 42.02 -18.13
C ARG A 33 -24.21 41.99 -17.41
N LEU A 34 -23.96 40.92 -16.68
CA LEU A 34 -22.70 40.69 -16.02
C LEU A 34 -21.62 40.57 -17.11
N THR A 35 -20.52 41.30 -16.96
CA THR A 35 -19.35 41.15 -17.85
C THR A 35 -18.71 39.76 -17.58
N ALA A 36 -18.10 39.15 -18.60
CA ALA A 36 -17.40 37.86 -18.48
C ALA A 36 -16.40 37.85 -17.31
N GLY A 37 -15.67 38.95 -17.12
CA GLY A 37 -14.74 39.11 -15.99
C GLY A 37 -15.41 39.07 -14.62
N THR A 38 -16.63 39.64 -14.50
CA THR A 38 -17.38 39.58 -13.23
C THR A 38 -17.89 38.14 -12.95
N VAL A 39 -18.29 37.40 -13.97
CA VAL A 39 -18.70 35.99 -13.84
C VAL A 39 -17.51 35.14 -13.42
N VAL A 40 -16.38 35.25 -14.10
CA VAL A 40 -15.14 34.51 -13.75
C VAL A 40 -14.70 34.80 -12.31
N ARG A 41 -14.67 36.10 -11.90
CA ARG A 41 -14.32 36.45 -10.52
C ARG A 41 -15.26 35.81 -9.49
N ARG A 42 -16.56 35.76 -9.75
CA ARG A 42 -17.53 35.10 -8.85
C ARG A 42 -17.31 33.60 -8.78
N ILE A 43 -17.05 32.94 -9.92
CA ILE A 43 -16.73 31.51 -9.94
C ILE A 43 -15.47 31.23 -9.12
N LEU A 44 -14.40 32.02 -9.30
CA LEU A 44 -13.17 31.88 -8.53
C LEU A 44 -13.40 32.07 -7.02
N LEU A 45 -14.21 33.05 -6.63
CA LEU A 45 -14.55 33.27 -5.21
C LEU A 45 -15.34 32.09 -4.63
N VAL A 46 -16.28 31.53 -5.37
CA VAL A 46 -17.04 30.33 -4.94
C VAL A 46 -16.10 29.14 -4.80
N LEU A 47 -15.22 28.89 -5.77
CA LEU A 47 -14.24 27.81 -5.70
C LEU A 47 -13.28 27.97 -4.51
N LEU A 48 -12.81 29.20 -4.29
CA LEU A 48 -11.97 29.51 -3.12
C LEU A 48 -12.71 29.30 -1.80
N SER A 49 -13.98 29.71 -1.72
CA SER A 49 -14.82 29.50 -0.52
C SER A 49 -15.06 28.01 -0.27
N LEU A 50 -15.32 27.22 -1.31
CA LEU A 50 -15.46 25.76 -1.20
C LEU A 50 -14.16 25.10 -0.73
N LEU A 51 -13.03 25.52 -1.28
CA LEU A 51 -11.72 25.03 -0.87
C LEU A 51 -11.44 25.34 0.60
N LEU A 52 -11.68 26.57 1.04
CA LEU A 52 -11.50 26.97 2.44
C LEU A 52 -12.44 26.20 3.37
N PHE A 53 -13.70 26.03 2.98
CA PHE A 53 -14.65 25.23 3.74
C PHE A 53 -14.19 23.79 3.88
N THR A 54 -13.69 23.16 2.80
CA THR A 54 -13.15 21.81 2.82
C THR A 54 -11.95 21.71 3.76
N ILE A 55 -11.00 22.64 3.68
CA ILE A 55 -9.81 22.66 4.56
C ILE A 55 -10.22 22.78 6.03
N ILE A 56 -11.13 23.71 6.36
CA ILE A 56 -11.63 23.92 7.74
C ILE A 56 -12.34 22.66 8.21
N SER A 57 -13.19 22.05 7.40
CA SER A 57 -13.92 20.83 7.76
C SER A 57 -12.99 19.66 8.03
N VAL A 58 -11.98 19.43 7.18
CA VAL A 58 -10.98 18.39 7.37
C VAL A 58 -10.15 18.67 8.64
N TYR A 59 -9.69 19.91 8.83
CA TYR A 59 -8.96 20.30 10.02
C TYR A 59 -9.77 20.03 11.29
N THR A 60 -11.03 20.47 11.32
CA THR A 60 -11.92 20.28 12.48
C THR A 60 -12.16 18.80 12.76
N LEU A 61 -12.36 18.00 11.71
CA LEU A 61 -12.54 16.55 11.84
C LEU A 61 -11.30 15.89 12.48
N VAL A 62 -10.11 16.16 11.94
CA VAL A 62 -8.86 15.59 12.46
C VAL A 62 -8.58 16.08 13.86
N PHE A 63 -8.81 17.37 14.15
CA PHE A 63 -8.68 17.94 15.50
C PHE A 63 -9.60 17.25 16.50
N THR A 64 -10.88 17.01 16.13
CA THR A 64 -11.86 16.33 16.98
C THR A 64 -11.45 14.88 17.24
N VAL A 65 -10.92 14.19 16.24
CA VAL A 65 -10.39 12.82 16.40
C VAL A 65 -9.16 12.80 17.31
N ALA A 66 -8.24 13.75 17.14
CA ALA A 66 -7.00 13.79 17.90
C ALA A 66 -7.21 14.12 19.39
N HIS A 67 -8.23 14.95 19.72
CA HIS A 67 -8.52 15.43 21.08
C HIS A 67 -9.86 14.92 21.65
N GLY A 68 -10.55 14.06 20.89
CA GLY A 68 -11.83 13.50 21.31
C GLY A 68 -11.71 12.47 22.43
N PRO A 69 -12.84 12.01 22.96
CA PRO A 69 -12.87 11.11 24.12
C PRO A 69 -12.40 9.69 23.85
N SER A 70 -12.24 9.31 22.57
CA SER A 70 -11.84 7.96 22.18
C SER A 70 -10.34 7.89 21.91
N GLU A 71 -9.59 7.36 22.86
CA GLU A 71 -8.16 7.08 22.69
C GLU A 71 -7.91 6.11 21.52
N THR A 72 -8.76 5.09 21.36
CA THR A 72 -8.65 4.12 20.25
C THR A 72 -8.70 4.79 18.88
N VAL A 73 -9.63 5.75 18.69
CA VAL A 73 -9.76 6.44 17.39
C VAL A 73 -8.58 7.40 17.16
N ARG A 74 -8.08 8.06 18.20
CA ARG A 74 -6.87 8.88 18.16
C ARG A 74 -5.65 8.02 17.75
N ASP A 75 -5.47 6.87 18.40
CA ASP A 75 -4.34 5.98 18.18
C ASP A 75 -4.38 5.37 16.75
N LEU A 76 -5.58 5.01 16.28
CA LEU A 76 -5.80 4.63 14.89
C LEU A 76 -5.41 5.71 13.88
N LEU A 77 -5.74 6.98 14.16
CA LEU A 77 -5.34 8.11 13.31
C LEU A 77 -3.82 8.22 13.23
N VAL A 78 -3.12 8.16 14.38
CA VAL A 78 -1.65 8.25 14.45
C VAL A 78 -1.01 7.10 13.69
N GLN A 79 -1.46 5.88 13.92
CA GLN A 79 -0.91 4.69 13.28
C GLN A 79 -1.17 4.68 11.77
N ALA A 80 -2.38 5.01 11.33
CA ALA A 80 -2.72 5.10 9.91
C ALA A 80 -1.89 6.18 9.19
N ALA A 81 -1.69 7.33 9.83
CA ALA A 81 -0.86 8.40 9.28
C ALA A 81 0.61 7.99 9.18
N ASN A 82 1.13 7.21 10.14
CA ASN A 82 2.52 6.75 10.14
C ASN A 82 2.81 5.69 9.08
N GLN A 83 1.80 4.97 8.58
CA GLN A 83 1.93 3.94 7.55
C GLN A 83 2.29 4.49 6.15
N ALA A 84 2.12 5.78 5.91
CA ALA A 84 2.41 6.38 4.61
C ALA A 84 3.39 7.55 4.77
N SER A 85 4.50 7.51 4.03
CA SER A 85 5.54 8.55 4.07
C SER A 85 5.00 9.98 3.90
N ALA A 86 3.98 10.14 3.05
CA ALA A 86 3.36 11.44 2.78
C ALA A 86 2.52 12.00 3.95
N THR A 87 2.11 11.18 4.92
CA THR A 87 1.22 11.57 6.01
C THR A 87 1.85 11.45 7.40
N LYS A 88 3.08 10.97 7.53
CA LYS A 88 3.79 10.81 8.81
C LYS A 88 3.86 12.09 9.65
N TRP A 89 3.81 13.26 9.03
CA TRP A 89 3.86 14.56 9.70
C TRP A 89 2.50 15.02 10.26
N VAL A 90 1.38 14.44 9.77
CA VAL A 90 0.02 14.88 10.13
C VAL A 90 -0.28 14.78 11.63
N PRO A 91 0.03 13.69 12.34
CA PRO A 91 -0.21 13.61 13.79
C PRO A 91 0.48 14.73 14.58
N TYR A 92 1.68 15.13 14.16
CA TYR A 92 2.47 16.17 14.82
C TYR A 92 1.91 17.60 14.65
N LEU A 93 0.89 17.80 13.81
CA LEU A 93 0.14 19.07 13.76
C LEU A 93 -0.85 19.21 14.93
N PHE A 94 -1.29 18.08 15.50
CA PHE A 94 -2.37 18.05 16.46
C PHE A 94 -1.95 17.50 17.83
N LEU A 95 -0.92 16.66 17.87
CA LEU A 95 -0.44 15.97 19.06
C LEU A 95 1.05 16.28 19.30
N ASP A 96 1.44 16.30 20.56
CA ASP A 96 2.85 16.45 20.91
C ASP A 96 3.68 15.19 20.55
N LYS A 97 5.00 15.40 20.49
CA LYS A 97 5.93 14.33 20.03
C LYS A 97 5.96 13.14 20.98
N GLU A 98 5.72 13.34 22.27
CA GLU A 98 5.77 12.27 23.27
C GLU A 98 4.54 11.40 23.15
N THR A 99 3.36 12.00 23.03
CA THR A 99 2.10 11.28 22.75
C THR A 99 2.18 10.46 21.47
N VAL A 100 2.64 11.05 20.37
CA VAL A 100 2.78 10.31 19.10
C VAL A 100 3.76 9.15 19.24
N LYS A 101 4.92 9.36 19.85
CA LYS A 101 5.89 8.28 20.10
C LYS A 101 5.34 7.21 21.02
N GLY A 102 4.62 7.57 22.07
CA GLY A 102 3.98 6.63 22.99
C GLY A 102 2.99 5.72 22.27
N ILE A 103 2.13 6.28 21.41
CA ILE A 103 1.18 5.51 20.61
C ILE A 103 1.91 4.57 19.64
N LEU A 104 2.95 5.05 18.98
CA LEU A 104 3.71 4.23 18.03
C LEU A 104 4.51 3.13 18.73
N SER A 105 5.04 3.37 19.94
CA SER A 105 5.76 2.34 20.70
C SER A 105 4.83 1.23 21.22
N GLN A 106 3.59 1.55 21.55
CA GLN A 106 2.58 0.54 21.91
C GLN A 106 2.24 -0.40 20.74
N SER A 107 2.31 0.11 19.51
CA SER A 107 2.10 -0.73 18.31
C SER A 107 3.32 -1.60 17.95
N GLU A 108 4.46 -1.40 18.59
CA GLU A 108 5.67 -2.22 18.43
C GLU A 108 5.74 -3.35 19.48
N VAL A 109 4.86 -3.38 20.47
CA VAL A 109 4.84 -4.47 21.47
C VAL A 109 4.30 -5.72 20.81
N VAL A 110 5.17 -6.67 20.60
CA VAL A 110 4.86 -7.96 19.97
C VAL A 110 4.67 -8.99 21.08
N SER A 111 3.44 -9.48 21.25
CA SER A 111 3.19 -10.68 22.05
C SER A 111 3.64 -11.92 21.28
N LYS A 112 4.13 -12.92 22.00
CA LYS A 112 4.55 -14.20 21.42
C LYS A 112 3.56 -15.27 21.82
N GLU A 113 2.80 -15.74 20.85
CA GLU A 113 1.98 -16.94 20.98
C GLU A 113 2.82 -18.14 20.53
N VAL A 114 3.12 -19.07 21.44
CA VAL A 114 3.91 -20.26 21.16
C VAL A 114 2.97 -21.47 21.07
N ILE A 115 3.02 -22.19 19.97
CA ILE A 115 2.19 -23.36 19.67
C ILE A 115 3.16 -24.52 19.37
N SER A 116 2.92 -25.72 19.93
CA SER A 116 3.72 -26.89 19.54
C SER A 116 3.54 -27.18 18.04
N LEU A 117 4.59 -27.68 17.39
CA LEU A 117 4.52 -27.99 15.96
C LEU A 117 3.44 -29.03 15.66
N LEU A 118 3.19 -29.99 16.59
CA LEU A 118 2.13 -31.00 16.46
C LEU A 118 0.74 -30.36 16.47
N ASP A 119 0.46 -29.48 17.46
CA ASP A 119 -0.84 -28.80 17.56
C ASP A 119 -1.04 -27.80 16.41
N TYR A 120 0.03 -27.33 15.81
CA TYR A 120 -0.02 -26.45 14.66
C TYR A 120 -0.36 -27.20 13.37
N ALA A 121 0.17 -28.40 13.19
CA ALA A 121 -0.13 -29.27 12.05
C ALA A 121 -1.62 -29.66 12.03
N ASP A 122 -2.19 -30.02 13.19
CA ASP A 122 -3.62 -30.33 13.31
C ASP A 122 -4.54 -29.17 12.88
N LYS A 123 -4.12 -27.90 13.09
CA LYS A 123 -4.89 -26.75 12.61
C LYS A 123 -4.86 -26.60 11.09
N GLY A 124 -3.80 -27.06 10.42
CA GLY A 124 -3.66 -26.99 8.96
C GLY A 124 -4.49 -28.07 8.24
N ASP A 125 -4.68 -29.22 8.87
CA ASP A 125 -5.43 -30.35 8.27
C ASP A 125 -6.95 -30.10 8.18
N ASP A 126 -7.51 -29.24 9.03
CA ASP A 126 -8.93 -28.85 8.96
C ASP A 126 -9.28 -28.02 7.69
N ILE A 127 -8.28 -27.51 6.97
CA ILE A 127 -8.48 -26.65 5.78
C ILE A 127 -8.30 -27.43 4.46
N VAL A 128 -7.65 -28.59 4.51
CA VAL A 128 -7.34 -29.42 3.32
C VAL A 128 -8.29 -30.61 3.15
N SER A 129 -9.25 -30.83 4.04
CA SER A 129 -10.13 -31.99 4.00
C SER A 129 -11.45 -31.72 3.30
N ASP A 130 -11.46 -31.61 1.98
CA ASP A 130 -12.54 -32.23 1.20
C ASP A 130 -11.99 -32.72 -0.14
N GLU A 131 -11.98 -34.05 -0.30
CA GLU A 131 -11.54 -34.84 -1.46
C GLU A 131 -10.02 -35.01 -1.64
N GLN A 132 -9.61 -36.27 -1.79
CA GLN A 132 -8.29 -36.84 -2.12
C GLN A 132 -7.74 -36.38 -3.48
N THR A 133 -7.81 -35.09 -3.82
CA THR A 133 -7.10 -34.53 -4.96
C THR A 133 -5.79 -33.92 -4.45
N ASP A 134 -4.68 -34.29 -5.07
CA ASP A 134 -3.40 -33.61 -4.82
C ASP A 134 -3.64 -32.11 -4.92
N GLU A 135 -3.26 -31.31 -3.91
CA GLU A 135 -3.37 -29.84 -3.87
C GLU A 135 -2.82 -29.20 -5.15
N TRP A 136 -1.95 -29.91 -5.85
CA TRP A 136 -1.28 -29.48 -7.07
C TRP A 136 -1.95 -29.99 -8.36
N ASP A 137 -3.01 -30.80 -8.26
CA ASP A 137 -3.76 -31.26 -9.41
C ASP A 137 -4.32 -30.08 -10.21
N GLY A 138 -4.07 -30.08 -11.52
CA GLY A 138 -4.46 -29.00 -12.42
C GLY A 138 -3.54 -27.80 -12.45
N THR A 139 -2.44 -27.79 -11.65
CA THR A 139 -1.38 -26.77 -11.78
C THR A 139 -0.27 -27.30 -12.70
N GLN A 140 -0.23 -26.82 -13.93
CA GLN A 140 0.82 -27.26 -14.89
C GLN A 140 2.23 -26.76 -14.53
N ASP A 141 2.33 -25.75 -13.68
CA ASP A 141 3.56 -25.02 -13.39
C ASP A 141 3.90 -25.01 -11.88
N GLY A 142 3.18 -25.80 -11.03
CA GLY A 142 3.39 -25.82 -9.59
C GLY A 142 3.11 -24.47 -8.90
N LEU A 143 2.30 -23.60 -9.51
CA LEU A 143 1.86 -22.33 -8.96
C LEU A 143 0.36 -22.38 -8.68
N ARG A 144 -0.02 -22.26 -7.42
CA ARG A 144 -1.41 -22.14 -7.00
C ARG A 144 -1.72 -20.70 -6.62
N PHE A 145 -2.72 -20.11 -7.28
CA PHE A 145 -3.16 -18.75 -6.99
C PHE A 145 -4.52 -18.76 -6.28
N LEU A 146 -4.62 -17.95 -5.22
CA LEU A 146 -5.80 -17.84 -4.37
C LEU A 146 -6.15 -16.37 -4.11
N THR A 147 -7.44 -16.11 -3.92
CA THR A 147 -7.94 -14.83 -3.44
C THR A 147 -8.65 -15.03 -2.11
N VAL A 148 -8.11 -14.45 -1.05
CA VAL A 148 -8.65 -14.53 0.32
C VAL A 148 -9.37 -13.23 0.65
N LYS A 149 -10.60 -13.32 1.15
CA LYS A 149 -11.38 -12.15 1.57
C LYS A 149 -11.42 -12.07 3.09
N GLY A 150 -10.76 -11.07 3.66
CA GLY A 150 -10.94 -10.68 5.05
C GLY A 150 -12.09 -9.70 5.22
N SER A 151 -12.34 -9.27 6.46
CA SER A 151 -13.39 -8.31 6.80
C SER A 151 -13.14 -6.91 6.20
N THR A 152 -11.87 -6.50 6.09
CA THR A 152 -11.44 -5.15 5.67
C THR A 152 -10.49 -5.15 4.49
N TYR A 153 -10.11 -6.33 3.97
CA TYR A 153 -9.13 -6.46 2.89
C TYR A 153 -9.48 -7.60 1.93
N THR A 154 -8.87 -7.55 0.76
CA THR A 154 -8.74 -8.68 -0.15
C THR A 154 -7.25 -9.00 -0.25
N ALA A 155 -6.88 -10.25 -0.04
CA ALA A 155 -5.52 -10.73 -0.22
C ALA A 155 -5.41 -11.58 -1.49
N TYR A 156 -4.31 -11.40 -2.19
CA TYR A 156 -3.89 -12.20 -3.33
C TYR A 156 -2.69 -13.02 -2.90
N MET A 157 -2.80 -14.32 -3.04
CA MET A 157 -1.81 -15.27 -2.57
C MET A 157 -1.37 -16.17 -3.72
N MET A 158 -0.07 -16.40 -3.79
CA MET A 158 0.52 -17.39 -4.68
C MET A 158 1.31 -18.37 -3.82
N ILE A 159 1.01 -19.67 -3.94
CA ILE A 159 1.77 -20.74 -3.33
C ILE A 159 2.62 -21.39 -4.42
N ILE A 160 3.92 -21.50 -4.17
CA ILE A 160 4.92 -22.01 -5.10
C ILE A 160 5.43 -23.34 -4.55
N LYS A 161 5.14 -24.46 -5.24
CA LYS A 161 5.51 -25.82 -4.83
C LYS A 161 7.03 -25.98 -4.69
N ASP A 162 7.78 -25.51 -5.68
CA ASP A 162 9.23 -25.59 -5.71
C ASP A 162 9.89 -24.30 -5.22
N PRO A 163 10.42 -24.27 -3.97
CA PRO A 163 11.05 -23.07 -3.41
C PRO A 163 12.36 -22.67 -4.10
N SER A 164 12.96 -23.54 -4.91
CA SER A 164 14.18 -23.25 -5.66
C SER A 164 13.96 -22.17 -6.71
N ARG A 165 12.75 -22.06 -7.22
CA ARG A 165 12.32 -21.07 -8.22
C ARG A 165 12.18 -19.65 -7.66
N VAL A 166 12.10 -19.51 -6.33
CA VAL A 166 11.94 -18.19 -5.70
C VAL A 166 13.29 -17.55 -5.46
N PHE A 167 13.48 -16.32 -5.93
CA PHE A 167 14.73 -15.58 -5.82
C PHE A 167 14.51 -14.07 -5.67
N VAL A 168 15.57 -13.34 -5.30
CA VAL A 168 15.53 -11.86 -5.24
C VAL A 168 16.10 -11.29 -6.54
N GLY A 169 15.24 -10.59 -7.28
CA GLY A 169 15.64 -9.76 -8.41
C GLY A 169 15.91 -8.31 -7.97
N THR A 170 16.89 -7.67 -8.60
CA THR A 170 17.34 -6.32 -8.27
C THR A 170 17.24 -5.38 -9.46
N SER A 171 17.05 -4.07 -9.20
CA SER A 171 16.97 -3.05 -10.24
C SER A 171 18.31 -2.88 -10.97
N SER A 172 19.39 -2.79 -10.23
CA SER A 172 20.75 -2.53 -10.71
C SER A 172 21.80 -2.89 -9.65
N ASP A 173 22.99 -2.38 -9.82
CA ASP A 173 24.16 -2.47 -8.94
C ASP A 173 24.12 -1.49 -7.74
N PHE A 174 22.96 -0.93 -7.42
CA PHE A 174 22.70 -0.03 -6.30
C PHE A 174 23.77 1.06 -6.11
N LYS A 175 23.60 2.18 -6.78
CA LYS A 175 24.42 3.36 -6.57
C LYS A 175 23.54 4.55 -6.22
N SER A 176 24.01 5.39 -5.34
CA SER A 176 23.32 6.62 -4.96
C SER A 176 22.85 7.41 -6.20
N GLY A 177 21.58 7.81 -6.21
CA GLY A 177 20.96 8.56 -7.29
C GLY A 177 20.48 7.73 -8.49
N LYS A 178 20.61 6.40 -8.45
CA LYS A 178 19.94 5.53 -9.43
C LYS A 178 18.52 5.21 -9.00
N GLU A 179 17.58 5.44 -9.89
CA GLU A 179 16.20 5.00 -9.70
C GLU A 179 16.09 3.47 -9.77
N GLY A 180 15.16 2.91 -8.98
CA GLY A 180 14.71 1.54 -9.13
C GLY A 180 13.98 1.33 -10.47
N ILE A 181 13.41 0.16 -10.62
CA ILE A 181 12.58 -0.19 -11.79
C ILE A 181 11.17 -0.57 -11.34
N ASN A 182 10.19 -0.48 -12.22
CA ASN A 182 8.86 -1.00 -11.93
C ASN A 182 8.83 -2.53 -12.06
N ILE A 183 7.81 -3.16 -11.47
CA ILE A 183 7.70 -4.62 -11.42
C ILE A 183 7.67 -5.27 -12.82
N PHE A 184 7.11 -4.61 -13.83
CA PHE A 184 7.03 -5.15 -15.20
C PHE A 184 8.40 -5.18 -15.88
N ASP A 185 9.23 -4.16 -15.66
CA ASP A 185 10.59 -4.12 -16.21
C ASP A 185 11.48 -5.10 -15.45
N ALA A 186 11.23 -5.27 -14.14
CA ALA A 186 11.93 -6.23 -13.30
C ALA A 186 11.64 -7.68 -13.76
N THR A 187 10.37 -8.07 -13.92
CA THR A 187 10.00 -9.41 -14.37
C THR A 187 10.53 -9.70 -15.78
N LYS A 188 10.46 -8.72 -16.70
CA LYS A 188 11.06 -8.85 -18.04
C LYS A 188 12.58 -9.03 -17.98
N LYS A 189 13.28 -8.28 -17.12
CA LYS A 189 14.75 -8.37 -16.96
C LYS A 189 15.21 -9.77 -16.57
N TYR A 190 14.45 -10.43 -15.70
CA TYR A 190 14.81 -11.74 -15.13
C TYR A 190 14.07 -12.92 -15.78
N GLY A 191 13.15 -12.68 -16.73
CA GLY A 191 12.30 -13.73 -17.30
C GLY A 191 11.38 -14.38 -16.25
N ALA A 192 10.98 -13.63 -15.21
CA ALA A 192 10.18 -14.15 -14.12
C ALA A 192 8.70 -14.22 -14.49
N VAL A 193 8.02 -15.32 -14.14
CA VAL A 193 6.59 -15.53 -14.40
C VAL A 193 5.70 -14.90 -13.35
N ALA A 194 6.23 -14.68 -12.14
CA ALA A 194 5.54 -13.97 -11.06
C ALA A 194 6.52 -13.17 -10.20
N ALA A 195 6.01 -12.16 -9.53
CA ALA A 195 6.80 -11.33 -8.62
C ALA A 195 5.92 -10.58 -7.60
N ILE A 196 6.50 -10.28 -6.44
CA ILE A 196 6.01 -9.28 -5.49
C ILE A 196 7.11 -8.26 -5.20
N ASN A 197 6.74 -7.07 -4.71
CA ASN A 197 7.72 -6.14 -4.13
C ASN A 197 8.38 -6.76 -2.90
N ALA A 198 9.59 -6.30 -2.55
CA ALA A 198 10.35 -6.94 -1.48
C ALA A 198 10.75 -5.98 -0.34
N GLY A 199 12.02 -5.67 -0.20
CA GLY A 199 12.58 -5.00 0.96
C GLY A 199 12.31 -3.51 1.08
N GLU A 200 12.70 -2.95 2.24
CA GLU A 200 12.72 -1.50 2.48
C GLU A 200 13.75 -0.83 1.58
N PHE A 201 13.47 0.40 1.19
CA PHE A 201 14.36 1.18 0.33
C PHE A 201 14.34 2.67 0.67
N SER A 202 15.42 3.34 0.31
CA SER A 202 15.51 4.80 0.38
C SER A 202 14.56 5.44 -0.64
N ASP A 203 13.69 6.33 -0.18
CA ASP A 203 12.73 7.05 -1.01
C ASP A 203 12.73 8.55 -0.65
N PRO A 204 13.78 9.28 -1.04
CA PRO A 204 13.90 10.71 -0.74
C PRO A 204 12.70 11.49 -1.28
N GLY A 205 12.00 12.18 -0.37
CA GLY A 205 10.79 12.93 -0.71
C GLY A 205 9.51 12.11 -0.88
N GLY A 206 9.55 10.78 -0.70
CA GLY A 206 8.36 9.91 -0.76
C GLY A 206 7.74 9.80 -2.16
N VAL A 207 8.54 10.02 -3.21
CA VAL A 207 8.07 10.09 -4.61
C VAL A 207 8.05 8.73 -5.32
N GLY A 208 8.57 7.66 -4.67
CA GLY A 208 8.53 6.30 -5.20
C GLY A 208 9.52 6.05 -6.33
N THR A 209 10.71 6.63 -6.24
CA THR A 209 11.81 6.46 -7.22
C THR A 209 12.61 5.18 -7.02
N GLY A 210 12.52 4.58 -5.81
CA GLY A 210 13.16 3.31 -5.50
C GLY A 210 14.67 3.37 -5.63
N ASP A 211 15.32 4.15 -4.78
CA ASP A 211 16.79 4.24 -4.73
C ASP A 211 17.40 2.94 -4.16
N ASN A 212 18.39 3.03 -3.30
CA ASN A 212 19.07 1.89 -2.71
C ASN A 212 18.18 1.13 -1.70
N PRO A 213 18.36 -0.19 -1.55
CA PRO A 213 17.77 -0.94 -0.45
C PRO A 213 18.24 -0.40 0.90
N ILE A 214 17.51 -0.69 1.96
CA ILE A 214 17.91 -0.43 3.34
C ILE A 214 18.16 -1.76 4.05
N GLY A 215 19.31 -1.87 4.72
CA GLY A 215 19.76 -3.08 5.37
C GLY A 215 20.44 -4.06 4.41
N LEU A 216 20.59 -5.31 4.84
CA LEU A 216 21.33 -6.34 4.14
C LEU A 216 20.49 -6.94 2.99
N THR A 217 21.08 -7.02 1.80
CA THR A 217 20.43 -7.56 0.59
C THR A 217 21.34 -8.56 -0.11
N TYR A 218 20.79 -9.75 -0.38
CA TYR A 218 21.44 -10.82 -1.16
C TYR A 218 20.62 -11.09 -2.43
N SER A 219 21.31 -11.39 -3.52
CA SER A 219 20.72 -11.83 -4.77
C SER A 219 21.63 -12.88 -5.42
N GLN A 220 21.07 -14.02 -5.77
CA GLN A 220 21.78 -15.11 -6.46
C GLN A 220 23.10 -15.53 -5.78
N GLY A 221 23.08 -15.67 -4.47
CA GLY A 221 24.24 -16.10 -3.66
C GLY A 221 25.27 -15.02 -3.32
N ALA A 222 25.05 -13.79 -3.73
CA ALA A 222 25.95 -12.68 -3.46
C ALA A 222 25.29 -11.60 -2.58
N CYS A 223 26.02 -11.08 -1.60
CA CYS A 223 25.66 -9.87 -0.90
C CYS A 223 25.85 -8.68 -1.86
N VAL A 224 24.75 -8.09 -2.30
CA VAL A 224 24.73 -6.99 -3.29
C VAL A 224 24.60 -5.61 -2.65
N TRP A 225 24.16 -5.57 -1.37
CA TRP A 225 24.06 -4.34 -0.61
C TRP A 225 24.14 -4.61 0.90
N ASP A 226 24.84 -3.74 1.61
CA ASP A 226 24.89 -3.68 3.08
C ASP A 226 25.19 -2.23 3.48
N ASP A 227 24.23 -1.55 4.09
CA ASP A 227 24.39 -0.20 4.61
C ASP A 227 24.61 -0.17 6.14
N GLY A 228 24.77 -1.35 6.77
CA GLY A 228 24.97 -1.53 8.20
C GLY A 228 23.73 -1.28 9.05
N GLN A 229 22.59 -0.98 8.46
CA GLN A 229 21.35 -0.75 9.20
C GLN A 229 20.74 -2.07 9.69
N LYS A 230 20.36 -2.09 10.98
CA LYS A 230 19.73 -3.26 11.61
C LYS A 230 18.23 -3.25 11.30
N ARG A 231 17.79 -4.22 10.52
CA ARG A 231 16.40 -4.43 10.06
C ARG A 231 16.00 -5.88 10.33
N THR A 232 14.68 -6.17 10.24
CA THR A 232 14.22 -7.54 10.10
C THR A 232 14.80 -8.11 8.81
N PHE A 233 15.42 -9.26 8.89
CA PHE A 233 16.01 -9.96 7.77
C PHE A 233 15.09 -11.05 7.26
N ILE A 234 14.86 -11.10 5.96
CA ILE A 234 13.99 -12.06 5.28
C ILE A 234 14.77 -12.62 4.10
N GLY A 235 15.20 -13.86 4.19
CA GLY A 235 16.06 -14.49 3.18
C GLY A 235 15.78 -15.96 2.96
N ILE A 236 16.31 -16.51 1.87
CA ILE A 236 16.26 -17.91 1.50
C ILE A 236 17.69 -18.45 1.50
N ASP A 237 17.94 -19.53 2.23
CA ASP A 237 19.25 -20.18 2.28
C ASP A 237 19.49 -21.08 1.04
N LYS A 238 20.69 -21.64 0.94
CA LYS A 238 21.09 -22.57 -0.12
C LYS A 238 20.29 -23.87 -0.18
N ASN A 239 19.58 -24.21 0.91
CA ASN A 239 18.69 -25.37 0.99
C ASN A 239 17.24 -24.95 0.73
N HIS A 240 17.01 -23.77 0.19
CA HIS A 240 15.71 -23.20 -0.13
C HIS A 240 14.79 -22.97 1.08
N ARG A 241 15.36 -22.84 2.30
CA ARG A 241 14.59 -22.57 3.52
C ARG A 241 14.49 -21.07 3.75
N LEU A 242 13.29 -20.61 4.08
CA LEU A 242 13.05 -19.22 4.46
C LEU A 242 13.60 -18.97 5.88
N VAL A 243 14.44 -17.96 6.00
CA VAL A 243 15.03 -17.47 7.25
C VAL A 243 14.50 -16.08 7.54
N VAL A 244 13.77 -15.94 8.65
CA VAL A 244 13.24 -14.65 9.10
C VAL A 244 13.73 -14.39 10.52
N THR A 245 14.44 -13.27 10.73
CA THR A 245 15.06 -12.96 12.03
C THR A 245 15.31 -11.47 12.22
N GLU A 246 15.63 -11.09 13.46
CA GLU A 246 16.01 -9.74 13.91
C GLU A 246 17.36 -9.73 14.63
N PRO A 247 18.28 -8.88 14.25
CA PRO A 247 18.74 -8.59 12.88
C PRO A 247 19.75 -9.66 12.42
N MET A 248 20.10 -9.66 11.12
CA MET A 248 21.15 -10.52 10.56
C MET A 248 22.41 -9.70 10.31
N THR A 249 23.59 -10.29 10.61
CA THR A 249 24.87 -9.74 10.15
C THR A 249 25.29 -10.41 8.85
N LYS A 250 26.08 -9.71 8.02
CA LYS A 250 26.61 -10.29 6.79
C LYS A 250 27.39 -11.59 7.07
N ALA A 251 28.26 -11.60 8.08
CA ALA A 251 29.04 -12.79 8.44
C ALA A 251 28.14 -14.01 8.77
N ARG A 252 27.05 -13.78 9.50
CA ARG A 252 26.10 -14.86 9.83
C ARG A 252 25.29 -15.31 8.62
N ALA A 253 24.91 -14.38 7.74
CA ALA A 253 24.21 -14.70 6.49
C ALA A 253 25.10 -15.55 5.56
N ASP A 254 26.39 -15.20 5.44
CA ASP A 254 27.38 -15.96 4.66
C ASP A 254 27.56 -17.37 5.25
N GLU A 255 27.66 -17.50 6.59
CA GLU A 255 27.76 -18.79 7.29
C GLU A 255 26.55 -19.69 7.05
N LEU A 256 25.34 -19.12 7.07
CA LEU A 256 24.10 -19.83 6.77
C LEU A 256 23.95 -20.19 5.29
N GLY A 257 24.79 -19.64 4.43
CA GLY A 257 24.71 -19.80 3.00
C GLY A 257 23.45 -19.16 2.42
N ILE A 258 23.14 -17.93 2.85
CA ILE A 258 22.00 -17.18 2.31
C ILE A 258 22.20 -16.95 0.81
N ARG A 259 21.22 -17.35 0.03
CA ARG A 259 21.21 -17.20 -1.43
C ARG A 259 20.56 -15.90 -1.86
N ASP A 260 19.41 -15.60 -1.30
CA ASP A 260 18.58 -14.45 -1.61
C ASP A 260 18.05 -13.84 -0.32
N ALA A 261 18.07 -12.53 -0.17
CA ALA A 261 17.52 -11.87 0.99
C ALA A 261 17.25 -10.40 0.76
N VAL A 262 16.31 -9.88 1.54
CA VAL A 262 16.03 -8.45 1.69
C VAL A 262 15.89 -8.12 3.17
N SER A 263 15.83 -6.83 3.47
CA SER A 263 15.55 -6.35 4.81
C SER A 263 14.33 -5.43 4.82
N PHE A 264 13.60 -5.44 5.93
CA PHE A 264 12.46 -4.56 6.16
C PHE A 264 12.48 -4.04 7.60
N GLN A 265 11.67 -3.04 7.90
CA GLN A 265 11.61 -2.39 9.21
C GLN A 265 11.59 -3.42 10.36
N ARG A 266 12.20 -3.06 11.50
CA ARG A 266 12.22 -3.92 12.68
C ARG A 266 10.80 -4.24 13.18
N GLY A 267 10.63 -5.40 13.83
CA GLY A 267 9.34 -5.85 14.35
C GLY A 267 8.43 -6.48 13.28
N ASN A 268 9.00 -6.88 12.14
CA ASN A 268 8.25 -7.47 11.03
C ASN A 268 8.52 -8.98 10.83
N VAL A 269 9.03 -9.65 11.85
CA VAL A 269 8.96 -11.10 11.97
C VAL A 269 7.50 -11.47 12.27
N LEU A 270 6.90 -12.33 11.47
CA LEU A 270 5.51 -12.77 11.62
C LEU A 270 5.41 -14.13 12.33
N ILE A 271 6.13 -15.10 11.79
CA ILE A 271 6.11 -16.48 12.26
C ILE A 271 7.55 -17.01 12.26
N THR A 272 7.96 -17.64 13.36
CA THR A 272 9.24 -18.36 13.45
C THR A 272 9.01 -19.79 13.90
N ASN A 273 9.90 -20.68 13.43
CA ASN A 273 9.92 -22.10 13.76
C ASN A 273 11.30 -22.47 14.34
N ASP A 274 11.34 -23.06 15.52
CA ASP A 274 12.57 -23.54 16.17
C ASP A 274 12.78 -25.06 16.02
N GLY A 275 11.88 -25.75 15.32
CA GLY A 275 11.89 -27.18 15.10
C GLY A 275 10.88 -27.93 16.00
N ASP A 276 10.62 -27.42 17.18
CA ASP A 276 9.66 -27.99 18.14
C ASP A 276 8.39 -27.14 18.24
N ASN A 277 8.52 -25.83 18.06
CA ASN A 277 7.45 -24.87 18.25
C ASN A 277 7.38 -23.85 17.12
N ILE A 278 6.17 -23.42 16.85
CA ILE A 278 5.85 -22.25 16.02
C ILE A 278 5.57 -21.07 16.94
N THR A 279 6.22 -19.96 16.71
CA THR A 279 5.98 -18.72 17.44
C THR A 279 5.33 -17.69 16.53
N LEU A 280 4.11 -17.26 16.87
CA LEU A 280 3.40 -16.17 16.21
C LEU A 280 3.76 -14.86 16.91
N HIS A 281 4.34 -13.91 16.16
CA HIS A 281 4.76 -12.59 16.67
C HIS A 281 3.63 -11.58 16.48
N ARG A 282 2.58 -11.67 17.28
CA ARG A 282 1.40 -10.84 17.18
C ARG A 282 1.66 -9.45 17.75
N ALA A 283 1.05 -8.44 17.17
CA ALA A 283 1.02 -7.11 17.75
C ALA A 283 -0.08 -7.02 18.82
N ASP A 284 0.24 -6.48 19.99
CA ASP A 284 -0.71 -6.33 21.10
C ASP A 284 -1.71 -5.19 20.90
N GLY A 285 -1.43 -4.31 19.96
CA GLY A 285 -2.27 -3.16 19.66
C GLY A 285 -2.76 -3.14 18.21
N ASN A 286 -3.51 -2.10 17.88
CA ASN A 286 -3.91 -1.88 16.50
C ASN A 286 -2.72 -1.33 15.70
N THR A 287 -2.20 -2.13 14.78
CA THR A 287 -1.08 -1.74 13.90
C THR A 287 -1.50 -0.87 12.73
N GLY A 288 -2.76 -0.45 12.70
CA GLY A 288 -3.36 0.23 11.55
C GLY A 288 -3.55 -0.69 10.35
N THR A 289 -4.52 -0.35 9.51
CA THR A 289 -4.81 -1.07 8.27
C THR A 289 -4.07 -0.45 7.09
N ALA A 290 -3.44 -1.28 6.27
CA ALA A 290 -2.75 -0.86 5.05
C ALA A 290 -2.69 -1.99 4.03
N GLN A 291 -2.24 -1.67 2.80
CA GLN A 291 -1.76 -2.72 1.91
C GLN A 291 -0.54 -3.38 2.56
N ARG A 292 -0.50 -4.70 2.54
CA ARG A 292 0.59 -5.50 3.11
C ARG A 292 1.19 -6.39 2.05
N THR A 293 2.47 -6.67 2.21
CA THR A 293 3.19 -7.68 1.42
C THR A 293 3.94 -8.57 2.39
N ALA A 294 3.88 -9.88 2.19
CA ALA A 294 4.57 -10.83 3.05
C ALA A 294 5.04 -12.04 2.24
N ILE A 295 6.04 -12.74 2.79
CA ILE A 295 6.50 -14.04 2.32
C ILE A 295 6.46 -15.04 3.46
N GLY A 296 6.03 -16.25 3.18
CA GLY A 296 6.02 -17.36 4.13
C GLY A 296 6.54 -18.65 3.50
N GLN A 297 6.85 -19.63 4.34
CA GLN A 297 7.18 -20.98 3.92
C GLN A 297 6.40 -22.00 4.74
N ARG A 298 5.83 -22.98 4.09
CA ARG A 298 5.12 -24.11 4.67
C ARG A 298 6.09 -25.19 5.15
N ALA A 299 5.57 -26.14 5.95
CA ALA A 299 6.35 -27.29 6.43
C ALA A 299 6.84 -28.19 5.28
N ASP A 300 6.06 -28.30 4.20
CA ASP A 300 6.43 -29.07 2.98
C ASP A 300 7.47 -28.35 2.10
N GLY A 301 7.87 -27.14 2.46
CA GLY A 301 8.85 -26.32 1.75
C GLY A 301 8.24 -25.33 0.76
N ALA A 302 6.96 -25.42 0.43
CA ALA A 302 6.31 -24.50 -0.50
C ALA A 302 6.38 -23.05 0.01
N ILE A 303 6.64 -22.10 -0.89
CA ILE A 303 6.70 -20.67 -0.57
C ILE A 303 5.34 -20.03 -0.79
N ILE A 304 4.94 -19.17 0.13
CA ILE A 304 3.75 -18.31 0.04
C ILE A 304 4.17 -16.88 -0.23
N LEU A 305 3.69 -16.29 -1.32
CA LEU A 305 3.76 -14.87 -1.59
C LEU A 305 2.38 -14.26 -1.38
N LEU A 306 2.28 -13.22 -0.54
CA LEU A 306 1.01 -12.58 -0.17
C LEU A 306 1.08 -11.07 -0.40
N VAL A 307 0.04 -10.54 -1.04
CA VAL A 307 -0.19 -9.09 -1.18
C VAL A 307 -1.64 -8.77 -0.85
N THR A 308 -1.90 -7.75 -0.04
CA THR A 308 -3.26 -7.30 0.26
C THR A 308 -3.58 -5.98 -0.42
N ASP A 309 -4.82 -5.83 -0.88
CA ASP A 309 -5.38 -4.54 -1.23
C ASP A 309 -5.62 -3.68 0.01
N GLY A 310 -5.70 -2.38 -0.17
CA GLY A 310 -6.05 -1.46 0.91
C GLY A 310 -6.20 -0.02 0.42
N ARG A 311 -6.71 0.83 1.32
CA ARG A 311 -6.94 2.27 1.07
C ARG A 311 -7.82 2.54 -0.15
N THR A 312 -8.77 1.63 -0.42
CA THR A 312 -9.84 1.78 -1.40
C THR A 312 -11.18 1.78 -0.69
N ALA A 313 -12.25 2.17 -1.38
CA ALA A 313 -13.60 2.14 -0.81
C ALA A 313 -14.08 0.72 -0.46
N SER A 314 -13.57 -0.30 -1.13
CA SER A 314 -13.92 -1.71 -0.95
C SER A 314 -12.92 -2.51 -0.11
N SER A 315 -11.77 -1.92 0.23
CA SER A 315 -10.71 -2.58 0.99
C SER A 315 -9.90 -1.53 1.77
N ILE A 316 -10.11 -1.46 3.08
CA ILE A 316 -9.39 -0.51 3.94
C ILE A 316 -7.93 -0.94 4.09
N GLY A 317 -7.69 -2.25 4.12
CA GLY A 317 -6.39 -2.89 4.25
C GLY A 317 -6.35 -3.91 5.38
N ALA A 318 -5.23 -4.61 5.49
CA ALA A 318 -4.96 -5.61 6.52
C ALA A 318 -4.11 -5.04 7.66
N THR A 319 -4.34 -5.51 8.88
CA THR A 319 -3.46 -5.31 10.03
C THR A 319 -2.27 -6.27 9.98
N HIS A 320 -1.32 -6.13 10.91
CA HIS A 320 -0.22 -7.08 11.07
C HIS A 320 -0.75 -8.48 11.44
N ASN A 321 -1.71 -8.54 12.37
CA ASN A 321 -2.29 -9.80 12.82
C ASN A 321 -3.13 -10.49 11.75
N ASP A 322 -3.85 -9.72 10.91
CA ASP A 322 -4.57 -10.31 9.76
C ASP A 322 -3.62 -11.07 8.81
N VAL A 323 -2.41 -10.52 8.59
CA VAL A 323 -1.41 -11.20 7.75
C VAL A 323 -0.91 -12.48 8.40
N ILE A 324 -0.68 -12.47 9.73
CA ILE A 324 -0.33 -13.70 10.47
C ILE A 324 -1.44 -14.71 10.34
N ASP A 325 -2.70 -14.33 10.56
CA ASP A 325 -3.85 -15.25 10.50
C ASP A 325 -3.96 -15.91 9.12
N VAL A 326 -3.82 -15.15 8.04
CA VAL A 326 -3.81 -15.70 6.68
C VAL A 326 -2.61 -16.64 6.48
N MET A 327 -1.41 -16.27 6.93
CA MET A 327 -0.24 -17.14 6.80
C MET A 327 -0.40 -18.46 7.56
N VAL A 328 -0.98 -18.41 8.77
CA VAL A 328 -1.30 -19.60 9.58
C VAL A 328 -2.35 -20.47 8.89
N GLU A 329 -3.43 -19.85 8.40
CA GLU A 329 -4.51 -20.54 7.68
C GLU A 329 -3.98 -21.37 6.49
N TYR A 330 -2.95 -20.88 5.81
CA TYR A 330 -2.34 -21.59 4.67
C TYR A 330 -1.05 -22.34 5.01
N GLY A 331 -0.82 -22.64 6.30
CA GLY A 331 0.20 -23.56 6.77
C GLY A 331 1.62 -23.03 6.81
N ALA A 332 1.82 -21.71 6.81
CA ALA A 332 3.16 -21.13 6.92
C ALA A 332 3.76 -21.40 8.31
N VAL A 333 4.90 -22.05 8.37
CA VAL A 333 5.68 -22.29 9.61
C VAL A 333 6.77 -21.24 9.83
N THR A 334 7.08 -20.45 8.81
CA THR A 334 7.99 -19.29 8.87
C THR A 334 7.42 -18.20 7.98
N ALA A 335 7.35 -16.95 8.47
CA ALA A 335 6.87 -15.82 7.66
C ALA A 335 7.47 -14.49 8.10
N GLY A 336 7.64 -13.57 7.14
CA GLY A 336 8.09 -12.20 7.36
C GLY A 336 7.31 -11.20 6.54
N MET A 337 7.11 -10.00 7.12
CA MET A 337 6.49 -8.86 6.43
C MET A 337 7.50 -8.16 5.55
N LEU A 338 7.08 -7.75 4.38
CA LEU A 338 7.82 -6.98 3.40
C LEU A 338 7.29 -5.53 3.32
N ASP A 339 7.88 -4.69 2.45
CA ASP A 339 7.40 -3.32 2.26
C ASP A 339 5.96 -3.31 1.74
N GLY A 340 5.13 -2.51 2.38
CA GLY A 340 3.70 -2.46 2.12
C GLY A 340 3.25 -1.11 1.54
N GLY A 341 2.01 -0.74 1.85
CA GLY A 341 1.44 0.54 1.41
C GLY A 341 1.37 0.66 -0.10
N SER A 342 1.87 1.76 -0.65
CA SER A 342 1.89 1.99 -2.10
C SER A 342 2.91 1.14 -2.87
N SER A 343 3.77 0.41 -2.18
CA SER A 343 4.72 -0.53 -2.78
C SER A 343 4.09 -1.91 -3.01
N ALA A 344 3.00 -2.25 -2.30
CA ALA A 344 2.36 -3.56 -2.36
C ALA A 344 1.85 -3.86 -3.78
N MET A 345 2.52 -4.79 -4.45
CA MET A 345 2.24 -5.20 -5.82
C MET A 345 2.49 -6.69 -6.01
N MET A 346 1.60 -7.36 -6.74
CA MET A 346 1.79 -8.73 -7.22
C MET A 346 1.62 -8.77 -8.73
N TYR A 347 2.63 -9.25 -9.40
CA TYR A 347 2.61 -9.55 -10.83
C TYR A 347 2.47 -11.07 -11.02
N TYR A 348 1.62 -11.47 -11.97
CA TYR A 348 1.55 -12.83 -12.45
C TYR A 348 1.29 -12.80 -13.95
N GLU A 349 2.19 -13.43 -14.71
CA GLU A 349 2.12 -13.46 -16.17
C GLU A 349 0.82 -14.14 -16.64
N ASN A 350 0.13 -13.49 -17.58
CA ASN A 350 -1.12 -13.99 -18.16
C ASN A 350 -2.22 -14.35 -17.15
N TYR A 351 -2.16 -13.81 -15.90
CA TYR A 351 -3.12 -14.11 -14.84
C TYR A 351 -4.57 -14.00 -15.29
N PHE A 352 -4.93 -12.88 -15.90
CA PHE A 352 -6.32 -12.59 -16.23
C PHE A 352 -6.84 -13.50 -17.37
N ASP A 353 -6.00 -13.83 -18.33
CA ASP A 353 -6.34 -14.78 -19.41
C ASP A 353 -6.43 -16.21 -18.86
N LYS A 354 -5.47 -16.61 -18.01
CA LYS A 354 -5.42 -17.94 -17.37
C LYS A 354 -6.66 -18.24 -16.53
N TYR A 355 -7.22 -17.22 -15.85
CA TYR A 355 -8.42 -17.37 -15.00
C TYR A 355 -9.71 -16.88 -15.66
N GLY A 356 -9.72 -16.61 -16.98
CA GLY A 356 -10.92 -16.33 -17.77
C GLY A 356 -11.59 -14.99 -17.47
N TYR A 357 -10.82 -13.98 -17.04
CA TYR A 357 -11.35 -12.64 -16.82
C TYR A 357 -11.62 -11.93 -18.15
N ASP A 358 -12.66 -11.09 -18.15
CA ASP A 358 -12.97 -10.19 -19.27
C ASP A 358 -11.89 -9.10 -19.38
N THR A 359 -11.00 -9.24 -20.34
CA THR A 359 -9.86 -8.35 -20.53
C THR A 359 -10.25 -6.92 -20.92
N ASP A 360 -11.46 -6.69 -21.43
CA ASP A 360 -11.94 -5.35 -21.78
C ASP A 360 -12.24 -4.49 -20.53
N LYS A 361 -12.53 -5.14 -19.40
CA LYS A 361 -12.79 -4.50 -18.11
C LYS A 361 -11.56 -4.23 -17.28
N LEU A 362 -10.39 -4.71 -17.71
CA LEU A 362 -9.13 -4.55 -16.99
C LEU A 362 -8.54 -3.15 -17.20
N ASP A 363 -7.95 -2.60 -16.14
CA ASP A 363 -7.15 -1.40 -16.26
C ASP A 363 -5.82 -1.65 -16.99
N LYS A 364 -5.10 -0.57 -17.32
CA LYS A 364 -3.84 -0.65 -18.08
C LYS A 364 -2.72 -1.45 -17.40
N TYR A 365 -2.75 -1.58 -16.07
CA TYR A 365 -1.74 -2.32 -15.32
C TYR A 365 -2.13 -3.79 -15.16
N GLN A 366 -3.43 -4.06 -14.99
CA GLN A 366 -3.97 -5.41 -15.00
C GLN A 366 -3.73 -6.10 -16.35
N LYS A 367 -3.92 -5.39 -17.49
CA LYS A 367 -3.56 -5.88 -18.84
C LYS A 367 -2.09 -6.24 -19.00
N ARG A 368 -1.22 -5.79 -18.10
CA ARG A 368 0.21 -6.11 -18.04
C ARG A 368 0.54 -7.19 -17.00
N GLY A 369 -0.45 -7.80 -16.36
CA GLY A 369 -0.27 -8.86 -15.37
C GLY A 369 -0.21 -8.40 -13.91
N LEU A 370 -0.51 -7.12 -13.57
CA LEU A 370 -0.62 -6.70 -12.18
C LEU A 370 -1.93 -7.22 -11.59
N VAL A 371 -1.84 -8.13 -10.62
CA VAL A 371 -3.00 -8.83 -10.06
C VAL A 371 -3.83 -7.94 -9.15
N ASN A 372 -3.21 -7.30 -8.17
CA ASN A 372 -3.89 -6.40 -7.25
C ASN A 372 -4.19 -5.04 -7.90
N LYS A 373 -5.27 -4.39 -7.45
CA LYS A 373 -5.67 -3.08 -7.96
C LYS A 373 -4.69 -2.01 -7.49
N TYR A 374 -4.15 -1.26 -8.45
CA TYR A 374 -3.33 -0.11 -8.15
C TYR A 374 -4.17 1.17 -8.13
N LYS A 375 -3.77 2.17 -7.34
CA LYS A 375 -4.54 3.41 -7.20
C LYS A 375 -4.77 4.08 -8.56
N ALA A 376 -6.01 4.52 -8.80
CA ALA A 376 -6.34 5.33 -9.96
C ALA A 376 -5.43 6.58 -10.05
N PHE A 377 -5.02 6.93 -11.27
CA PHE A 377 -4.18 8.10 -11.57
C PHE A 377 -2.76 8.06 -11.00
N THR A 378 -2.29 6.92 -10.46
CA THR A 378 -0.91 6.74 -10.02
C THR A 378 -0.20 5.73 -10.92
N THR A 379 1.14 5.75 -10.89
CA THR A 379 1.98 4.74 -11.55
C THR A 379 2.54 3.78 -10.51
N PRO A 380 2.71 2.48 -10.84
CA PRO A 380 3.44 1.55 -10.00
C PRO A 380 4.80 2.11 -9.62
N ARG A 381 5.14 2.03 -8.33
CA ARG A 381 6.40 2.53 -7.81
C ARG A 381 7.58 1.82 -8.47
N LYS A 382 8.66 2.55 -8.66
CA LYS A 382 9.97 1.97 -8.92
C LYS A 382 10.56 1.48 -7.60
N MET A 383 11.16 0.32 -7.59
CA MET A 383 11.71 -0.31 -6.39
C MET A 383 13.04 -0.99 -6.70
N PRO A 384 13.94 -1.13 -5.73
CA PRO A 384 15.24 -1.74 -5.95
C PRO A 384 15.20 -3.27 -5.93
N THR A 385 14.25 -3.89 -5.21
CA THR A 385 14.22 -5.34 -4.98
C THR A 385 12.82 -5.93 -5.11
N PHE A 386 12.76 -7.18 -5.60
CA PHE A 386 11.54 -7.96 -5.78
C PHE A 386 11.81 -9.43 -5.41
N PHE A 387 10.85 -10.10 -4.74
CA PHE A 387 10.79 -11.56 -4.77
C PHE A 387 10.13 -12.01 -6.06
N MET A 388 10.80 -12.88 -6.78
CA MET A 388 10.42 -13.33 -8.12
C MET A 388 10.33 -14.84 -8.19
N VAL A 389 9.57 -15.34 -9.16
CA VAL A 389 9.42 -16.77 -9.44
C VAL A 389 9.93 -17.05 -10.86
N ALA A 390 10.91 -17.91 -10.97
CA ALA A 390 11.43 -18.38 -12.25
C ALA A 390 10.39 -19.28 -12.95
N PRO A 391 10.37 -19.35 -14.30
CA PRO A 391 9.60 -20.34 -15.03
C PRO A 391 10.04 -21.77 -14.65
N VAL A 392 9.22 -22.76 -14.96
CA VAL A 392 9.64 -24.17 -14.88
C VAL A 392 10.77 -24.38 -15.88
N SER A 393 11.84 -25.06 -15.48
CA SER A 393 12.91 -25.42 -16.42
C SER A 393 12.41 -26.50 -17.37
N ASP A 394 12.66 -26.34 -18.68
CA ASP A 394 12.29 -27.30 -19.74
C ASP A 394 13.02 -28.66 -19.58
N GLY A 395 12.88 -29.32 -18.47
CA GLY A 395 13.58 -30.58 -18.16
C GLY A 395 12.98 -31.41 -17.04
N GLU A 396 11.98 -30.88 -16.34
CA GLU A 396 11.30 -31.58 -15.23
C GLU A 396 9.82 -31.82 -15.55
N GLU A 397 9.54 -32.38 -16.72
CA GLU A 397 8.30 -33.11 -16.93
C GLU A 397 8.50 -34.54 -16.38
N GLY A 398 8.08 -34.76 -15.14
CA GLY A 398 8.15 -36.04 -14.49
C GLY A 398 7.16 -36.16 -13.33
#